data_fc64d55d069248d77d8ad4b1b07d9205
#
_entry.id   fc64d55d069248d77d8ad4b1b07d9205
#
_cell.length_a   1.000
_cell.length_b   1.000
_cell.length_c   1.000
_cell.angle_alpha   90.00
_cell.angle_beta   90.00
_cell.angle_gamma   90.00
#
_symmetry.space_group_name_H-M   'P 1'
#
loop_
_entity.id
_entity.type
_entity.pdbx_description
1 polymer ?
#
loop_
_entity_poly.entity_id
_entity_poly.type
_entity_poly.pdbx_seq_one_letter_code
_entity_poly.pdbx_strand_id
1 'polypeptide(L)'
;AIGFVLFAYQANAAEIIPYGSFNYKLSNDENSSGKSYSKLEDNGSSIGVEVIDLGVEGDTITGFAKLEVGVDTDDSGSDTFDSKLAYVGLDSNMGSLSVGRQSHPFTDNIGGKTSIFNVYGGGSDWNYGSRSSNSMKFSTTQSGLTLDTIGIVDGSSTNTNAFDEFEVTISTKLLGSDISVGYADDVNSDISYWGV
;
A
#
# COMPACT_ATOMS: atom_id res chain seq x y z
N ALA A 1 -2.73 25.87 7.57
CA ALA A 1 -2.26 25.07 6.44
C ALA A 1 -0.77 24.82 6.66
N ILE A 2 -0.40 23.57 6.86
CA ILE A 2 1.01 23.15 6.92
C ILE A 2 1.36 22.74 5.50
N GLY A 3 2.10 23.58 4.78
CA GLY A 3 2.60 23.28 3.46
C GLY A 3 3.93 22.54 3.57
N PHE A 4 4.03 21.31 3.13
CA PHE A 4 5.30 20.66 2.87
C PHE A 4 5.83 21.14 1.53
N VAL A 5 6.87 21.96 1.54
CA VAL A 5 7.62 22.32 0.34
C VAL A 5 8.87 21.43 0.32
N LEU A 6 8.89 20.45 -0.55
CA LEU A 6 10.09 19.69 -0.87
C LEU A 6 11.01 20.58 -1.70
N PHE A 7 12.06 21.09 -1.10
CA PHE A 7 13.15 21.68 -1.85
C PHE A 7 14.00 20.55 -2.42
N ALA A 8 14.04 20.42 -3.74
CA ALA A 8 15.05 19.61 -4.42
C ALA A 8 16.42 20.32 -4.28
N TYR A 9 17.09 20.08 -3.15
CA TYR A 9 18.52 20.33 -3.05
C TYR A 9 19.25 19.25 -3.85
N GLN A 10 20.42 19.53 -4.39
CA GLN A 10 21.23 18.53 -5.08
C GLN A 10 21.55 17.39 -4.09
N ALA A 11 20.75 16.34 -4.15
CA ALA A 11 20.95 15.14 -3.36
C ALA A 11 22.15 14.38 -3.99
N ASN A 12 23.26 14.35 -3.32
CA ASN A 12 24.43 13.60 -3.77
C ASN A 12 24.33 12.09 -3.51
N ALA A 13 23.22 11.63 -2.93
CA ALA A 13 23.02 10.24 -2.52
C ALA A 13 21.66 9.66 -2.91
N ALA A 14 20.72 10.42 -3.51
CA ALA A 14 19.42 9.90 -3.88
C ALA A 14 19.52 8.79 -4.92
N GLU A 15 18.91 7.65 -4.65
CA GLU A 15 18.75 6.57 -5.61
C GLU A 15 17.35 6.61 -6.20
N ILE A 16 17.26 6.56 -7.54
CA ILE A 16 16.00 6.51 -8.29
C ILE A 16 15.86 5.13 -8.90
N ILE A 17 14.86 4.39 -8.46
CA ILE A 17 14.62 2.99 -8.83
C ILE A 17 13.33 2.90 -9.65
N PRO A 18 13.40 2.85 -10.98
CA PRO A 18 12.24 2.52 -11.79
C PRO A 18 11.94 1.02 -11.67
N TYR A 19 10.66 0.67 -11.62
CA TYR A 19 10.20 -0.72 -11.57
C TYR A 19 8.88 -0.89 -12.31
N GLY A 20 8.46 -2.12 -12.52
CA GLY A 20 7.17 -2.44 -13.11
C GLY A 20 6.99 -3.92 -13.33
N SER A 21 5.74 -4.30 -13.54
CA SER A 21 5.37 -5.66 -13.90
C SER A 21 4.21 -5.63 -14.89
N PHE A 22 4.24 -6.57 -15.85
CA PHE A 22 3.13 -6.83 -16.76
C PHE A 22 2.61 -8.23 -16.50
N ASN A 23 1.38 -8.33 -16.05
CA ASN A 23 0.77 -9.56 -15.59
C ASN A 23 -0.48 -9.84 -16.41
N TYR A 24 -0.57 -11.02 -17.00
CA TYR A 24 -1.72 -11.46 -17.78
C TYR A 24 -2.32 -12.74 -17.23
N LYS A 25 -3.64 -12.80 -17.27
CA LYS A 25 -4.42 -13.98 -16.95
C LYS A 25 -5.07 -14.51 -18.23
N LEU A 26 -4.82 -15.78 -18.55
CA LEU A 26 -5.57 -16.51 -19.57
C LEU A 26 -6.58 -17.42 -18.85
N SER A 27 -7.86 -17.18 -19.06
CA SER A 27 -8.93 -18.03 -18.51
C SER A 27 -9.71 -18.71 -19.64
N ASN A 28 -10.37 -19.82 -19.30
CA ASN A 28 -11.38 -20.43 -20.13
C ASN A 28 -12.65 -20.52 -19.29
N ASP A 29 -13.61 -19.69 -19.61
CA ASP A 29 -14.83 -19.50 -18.86
C ASP A 29 -16.02 -20.07 -19.63
N GLU A 30 -17.11 -20.40 -18.94
CA GLU A 30 -18.37 -20.84 -19.53
C GLU A 30 -19.44 -19.77 -19.23
N ASN A 31 -20.14 -19.36 -20.26
CA ASN A 31 -21.24 -18.42 -20.09
C ASN A 31 -22.53 -19.14 -19.63
N SER A 32 -23.55 -18.36 -19.27
CA SER A 32 -24.85 -18.87 -18.80
C SER A 32 -25.60 -19.76 -19.80
N SER A 33 -25.16 -19.82 -21.06
CA SER A 33 -25.71 -20.69 -22.12
C SER A 33 -24.87 -21.95 -22.35
N GLY A 34 -23.89 -22.24 -21.51
CA GLY A 34 -23.01 -23.40 -21.60
C GLY A 34 -21.97 -23.33 -22.72
N LYS A 35 -21.66 -22.13 -23.22
CA LYS A 35 -20.61 -21.94 -24.23
C LYS A 35 -19.31 -21.53 -23.57
N SER A 36 -18.26 -22.30 -23.81
CA SER A 36 -16.92 -21.98 -23.39
C SER A 36 -16.28 -20.90 -24.28
N TYR A 37 -15.54 -20.01 -23.67
CA TYR A 37 -14.72 -18.98 -24.34
C TYR A 37 -13.41 -18.75 -23.59
N SER A 38 -12.37 -18.40 -24.33
CA SER A 38 -11.09 -18.03 -23.72
C SER A 38 -10.98 -16.52 -23.65
N LYS A 39 -10.42 -16.02 -22.53
CA LYS A 39 -10.21 -14.61 -22.28
C LYS A 39 -8.77 -14.37 -21.82
N LEU A 40 -8.12 -13.39 -22.42
CA LEU A 40 -6.83 -12.87 -21.98
C LEU A 40 -7.07 -11.49 -21.36
N GLU A 41 -6.72 -11.34 -20.10
CA GLU A 41 -7.00 -10.14 -19.32
C GLU A 41 -5.74 -9.64 -18.62
N ASP A 42 -5.66 -8.34 -18.42
CA ASP A 42 -4.69 -7.78 -17.48
C ASP A 42 -4.96 -8.31 -16.06
N ASN A 43 -3.90 -8.58 -15.32
CA ASN A 43 -3.98 -9.07 -13.95
C ASN A 43 -3.16 -8.18 -13.01
N GLY A 44 -3.39 -6.88 -13.11
CA GLY A 44 -2.80 -5.88 -12.22
C GLY A 44 -1.41 -5.42 -12.63
N SER A 45 -1.18 -5.23 -13.92
CA SER A 45 0.04 -4.60 -14.44
C SER A 45 0.29 -3.23 -13.82
N SER A 46 1.55 -2.87 -13.64
CA SER A 46 1.93 -1.55 -13.09
C SER A 46 3.32 -1.13 -13.49
N ILE A 47 3.54 0.17 -13.47
CA ILE A 47 4.85 0.80 -13.54
C ILE A 47 5.00 1.81 -12.41
N GLY A 48 6.23 2.02 -11.94
CA GLY A 48 6.46 2.92 -10.83
C GLY A 48 7.90 3.41 -10.75
N VAL A 49 8.09 4.34 -9.85
CA VAL A 49 9.40 4.84 -9.48
C VAL A 49 9.46 5.00 -7.95
N GLU A 50 10.57 4.59 -7.39
CA GLU A 50 10.90 4.79 -5.99
C GLU A 50 12.14 5.67 -5.89
N VAL A 51 12.14 6.60 -4.96
CA VAL A 51 13.28 7.44 -4.62
C VAL A 51 13.59 7.19 -3.16
N ILE A 52 14.83 6.81 -2.89
CA ILE A 52 15.33 6.56 -1.54
C ILE A 52 16.57 7.42 -1.26
N ASP A 53 16.90 7.57 0.01
CA ASP A 53 18.09 8.32 0.47
C ASP A 53 18.16 9.75 -0.06
N LEU A 54 17.00 10.40 -0.16
CA LEU A 54 16.92 11.81 -0.55
C LEU A 54 17.41 12.69 0.59
N GLY A 55 18.70 13.01 0.60
CA GLY A 55 19.36 13.79 1.64
C GLY A 55 20.80 14.11 1.28
N VAL A 56 21.55 14.59 2.26
CA VAL A 56 22.99 14.82 2.16
C VAL A 56 23.71 13.63 2.80
N GLU A 57 24.83 13.21 2.23
CA GLU A 57 25.63 12.12 2.78
C GLU A 57 25.99 12.38 4.26
N GLY A 58 25.67 11.41 5.11
CA GLY A 58 25.87 11.52 6.57
C GLY A 58 24.67 12.08 7.36
N ASP A 59 23.57 12.42 6.70
CA ASP A 59 22.35 12.81 7.40
C ASP A 59 21.74 11.62 8.16
N THR A 60 21.18 11.92 9.33
CA THR A 60 20.46 10.95 10.15
C THR A 60 18.97 10.84 9.76
N ILE A 61 18.52 11.74 8.91
CA ILE A 61 17.15 11.77 8.37
C ILE A 61 17.28 11.92 6.86
N THR A 62 16.69 10.97 6.13
CA THR A 62 16.62 10.98 4.68
C THR A 62 15.17 11.01 4.20
N GLY A 63 14.94 11.57 3.02
CA GLY A 63 13.65 11.55 2.37
C GLY A 63 13.47 10.31 1.50
N PHE A 64 12.23 9.92 1.28
CA PHE A 64 11.87 8.93 0.27
C PHE A 64 10.54 9.29 -0.40
N ALA A 65 10.32 8.75 -1.59
CA ALA A 65 9.07 8.91 -2.31
C ALA A 65 8.76 7.67 -3.15
N LYS A 66 7.48 7.39 -3.37
CA LYS A 66 7.04 6.31 -4.26
C LYS A 66 5.84 6.75 -5.07
N LEU A 67 5.93 6.50 -6.37
CA LEU A 67 4.82 6.65 -7.31
C LEU A 67 4.64 5.33 -8.04
N GLU A 68 3.43 4.79 -8.04
CA GLU A 68 3.04 3.62 -8.83
C GLU A 68 1.69 3.86 -9.48
N VAL A 69 1.62 3.59 -10.76
CA VAL A 69 0.37 3.61 -11.54
C VAL A 69 0.08 2.21 -12.07
N GLY A 70 -1.17 1.81 -11.97
CA GLY A 70 -1.70 0.64 -12.67
C GLY A 70 -1.74 0.94 -14.16
N VAL A 71 -1.48 -0.07 -14.96
CA VAL A 71 -1.56 0.01 -16.42
C VAL A 71 -2.54 -1.04 -16.89
N ASP A 72 -3.70 -0.60 -17.36
CA ASP A 72 -4.65 -1.48 -18.01
C ASP A 72 -4.19 -1.73 -19.45
N THR A 73 -3.87 -2.97 -19.75
CA THR A 73 -3.29 -3.37 -21.04
C THR A 73 -4.25 -4.16 -21.91
N ASP A 74 -5.45 -4.46 -21.42
CA ASP A 74 -6.44 -5.26 -22.13
C ASP A 74 -7.73 -4.48 -22.48
N ASP A 75 -7.93 -3.31 -21.89
CA ASP A 75 -9.07 -2.45 -22.18
C ASP A 75 -8.68 -1.29 -23.11
N SER A 76 -9.40 -1.17 -24.21
CA SER A 76 -9.28 -0.05 -25.15
C SER A 76 -10.27 1.09 -24.82
N GLY A 77 -11.00 0.98 -23.72
CA GLY A 77 -12.25 1.71 -23.53
C GLY A 77 -12.18 2.97 -22.70
N SER A 78 -11.33 3.11 -21.69
CA SER A 78 -11.39 4.29 -20.82
C SER A 78 -10.07 4.66 -20.17
N ASP A 79 -9.73 4.11 -19.06
CA ASP A 79 -8.60 4.64 -18.27
C ASP A 79 -7.40 3.67 -18.31
N THR A 80 -6.45 3.93 -19.22
CA THR A 80 -5.22 3.14 -19.32
C THR A 80 -4.41 3.17 -18.03
N PHE A 81 -4.57 4.20 -17.19
CA PHE A 81 -3.81 4.38 -15.96
C PHE A 81 -4.72 4.58 -14.75
N ASP A 82 -4.42 3.87 -13.66
CA ASP A 82 -5.04 4.07 -12.36
C ASP A 82 -4.01 4.37 -11.26
N SER A 83 -4.40 5.12 -10.24
CA SER A 83 -3.51 5.46 -9.13
C SER A 83 -3.39 4.30 -8.16
N LYS A 84 -2.21 3.71 -8.04
CA LYS A 84 -1.89 2.68 -7.04
C LYS A 84 -1.27 3.27 -5.79
N LEU A 85 -0.08 3.84 -5.90
CA LEU A 85 0.66 4.45 -4.79
C LEU A 85 1.16 5.84 -5.17
N ALA A 86 1.09 6.77 -4.23
CA ALA A 86 1.63 8.12 -4.40
C ALA A 86 1.89 8.72 -3.00
N TYR A 87 3.09 8.54 -2.47
CA TYR A 87 3.45 9.03 -1.15
C TYR A 87 4.88 9.52 -1.08
N VAL A 88 5.14 10.35 -0.08
CA VAL A 88 6.46 10.84 0.30
C VAL A 88 6.67 10.66 1.79
N GLY A 89 7.91 10.55 2.22
CA GLY A 89 8.19 10.34 3.63
C GLY A 89 9.61 10.73 4.04
N LEU A 90 9.83 10.58 5.33
CA LEU A 90 11.12 10.74 5.99
C LEU A 90 11.47 9.44 6.70
N ASP A 91 12.71 9.04 6.57
CA ASP A 91 13.28 7.89 7.26
C ASP A 91 14.36 8.33 8.25
N SER A 92 14.44 7.66 9.38
CA SER A 92 15.40 7.92 10.44
C SER A 92 15.68 6.66 11.26
N ASN A 93 16.65 6.73 12.17
CA ASN A 93 16.94 5.65 13.11
C ASN A 93 15.79 5.35 14.11
N MET A 94 14.80 6.22 14.22
CA MET A 94 13.60 6.00 15.05
C MET A 94 12.46 5.32 14.27
N GLY A 95 12.53 5.30 12.95
CA GLY A 95 11.52 4.79 12.05
C GLY A 95 11.21 5.76 10.92
N SER A 96 10.25 5.39 10.09
CA SER A 96 9.81 6.13 8.92
C SER A 96 8.41 6.72 9.11
N LEU A 97 8.20 7.92 8.58
CA LEU A 97 6.91 8.59 8.53
C LEU A 97 6.60 8.97 7.09
N SER A 98 5.45 8.59 6.58
CA SER A 98 5.04 8.90 5.21
C SER A 98 3.62 9.45 5.14
N VAL A 99 3.35 10.21 4.08
CA VAL A 99 2.03 10.80 3.81
C VAL A 99 1.67 10.63 2.33
N GLY A 100 0.40 10.35 2.05
CA GLY A 100 -0.13 10.21 0.69
C GLY A 100 -1.00 8.98 0.50
N ARG A 101 -1.05 8.48 -0.73
CA ARG A 101 -1.76 7.24 -1.05
C ARG A 101 -0.83 6.05 -0.89
N GLN A 102 -1.12 5.19 0.06
CA GLN A 102 -0.24 4.07 0.43
C GLN A 102 -1.02 2.85 0.93
N SER A 103 -0.31 1.71 1.02
CA SER A 103 -0.90 0.45 1.45
C SER A 103 -1.21 0.43 2.94
N HIS A 104 -2.24 -0.29 3.28
CA HIS A 104 -2.68 -0.54 4.64
C HIS A 104 -1.80 -1.59 5.33
N PRO A 105 -1.25 -1.31 6.52
CA PRO A 105 -0.45 -2.28 7.28
C PRO A 105 -1.21 -3.57 7.58
N PHE A 106 -2.50 -3.48 7.87
CA PHE A 106 -3.33 -4.64 8.17
C PHE A 106 -3.44 -5.58 6.95
N THR A 107 -3.62 -5.02 5.75
CA THR A 107 -3.61 -5.80 4.51
C THR A 107 -2.23 -6.37 4.21
N ASP A 108 -1.17 -5.57 4.34
CA ASP A 108 0.20 -6.00 4.01
C ASP A 108 0.70 -7.10 4.96
N ASN A 109 0.42 -6.97 6.25
CA ASN A 109 0.99 -7.83 7.29
C ASN A 109 0.10 -9.04 7.63
N ILE A 110 -1.21 -8.98 7.37
CA ILE A 110 -2.18 -10.01 7.74
C ILE A 110 -2.94 -10.51 6.51
N GLY A 111 -3.78 -9.67 5.89
CA GLY A 111 -4.64 -10.09 4.78
C GLY A 111 -3.87 -10.65 3.58
N GLY A 112 -2.79 -9.97 3.19
CA GLY A 112 -1.94 -10.41 2.08
C GLY A 112 -1.23 -11.73 2.31
N LYS A 113 -1.03 -12.16 3.57
CA LYS A 113 -0.40 -13.45 3.90
C LYS A 113 -1.32 -14.64 3.62
N THR A 114 -2.63 -14.43 3.59
CA THR A 114 -3.61 -15.46 3.26
C THR A 114 -3.90 -15.56 1.76
N SER A 115 -3.51 -14.56 0.98
CA SER A 115 -3.70 -14.50 -0.47
C SER A 115 -2.58 -15.23 -1.21
N ILE A 116 -2.56 -16.56 -1.11
CA ILE A 116 -1.52 -17.42 -1.71
C ILE A 116 -1.74 -17.72 -3.18
N PHE A 117 -2.93 -17.43 -3.72
CA PHE A 117 -3.27 -17.64 -5.12
C PHE A 117 -3.44 -16.30 -5.83
N ASN A 118 -2.71 -16.11 -6.92
CA ASN A 118 -2.68 -14.83 -7.64
C ASN A 118 -3.98 -14.54 -8.44
N VAL A 119 -4.77 -15.56 -8.77
CA VAL A 119 -5.96 -15.43 -9.63
C VAL A 119 -7.23 -15.98 -8.97
N TYR A 120 -7.16 -17.13 -8.34
CA TYR A 120 -8.30 -17.83 -7.74
C TYR A 120 -8.01 -18.18 -6.28
N GLY A 121 -9.04 -18.09 -5.44
CA GLY A 121 -8.92 -18.46 -4.03
C GLY A 121 -8.19 -17.41 -3.17
N GLY A 122 -7.95 -16.23 -3.70
CA GLY A 122 -7.61 -15.07 -2.88
C GLY A 122 -8.83 -14.71 -2.04
N GLY A 123 -8.61 -14.48 -0.75
CA GLY A 123 -9.69 -14.24 0.21
C GLY A 123 -10.60 -13.10 -0.20
N SER A 124 -11.61 -13.44 -0.97
CA SER A 124 -12.72 -12.54 -1.32
C SER A 124 -13.52 -12.10 -0.09
N ASP A 125 -13.28 -12.74 1.04
CA ASP A 125 -13.95 -12.45 2.31
C ASP A 125 -13.25 -11.32 3.08
N TRP A 126 -12.08 -10.87 2.60
CA TRP A 126 -11.36 -9.76 3.17
C TRP A 126 -11.86 -8.44 2.56
N ASN A 127 -12.91 -7.89 3.15
CA ASN A 127 -13.59 -6.70 2.64
C ASN A 127 -12.95 -5.39 3.11
N TYR A 128 -11.70 -5.45 3.59
CA TYR A 128 -10.96 -4.30 4.06
C TYR A 128 -10.10 -3.70 2.93
N GLY A 129 -10.06 -2.36 2.83
CA GLY A 129 -9.32 -1.66 1.79
C GLY A 129 -7.83 -2.01 1.78
N SER A 130 -7.23 -2.07 0.60
CA SER A 130 -5.80 -2.36 0.48
C SER A 130 -4.93 -1.10 0.45
N ARG A 131 -5.50 0.04 0.10
CA ARG A 131 -4.82 1.33 -0.06
C ARG A 131 -5.78 2.48 0.16
N SER A 132 -5.32 3.52 0.86
CA SER A 132 -6.08 4.75 1.01
C SER A 132 -5.25 5.98 0.69
N SER A 133 -5.91 6.98 0.10
CA SER A 133 -5.41 8.34 -0.02
C SER A 133 -5.52 9.07 1.33
N ASN A 134 -4.97 10.27 1.43
CA ASN A 134 -5.07 11.12 2.62
C ASN A 134 -4.58 10.43 3.89
N SER A 135 -3.63 9.52 3.75
CA SER A 135 -3.13 8.71 4.86
C SER A 135 -1.77 9.19 5.37
N MET A 136 -1.53 8.93 6.64
CA MET A 136 -0.27 9.12 7.33
C MET A 136 0.13 7.78 7.95
N LYS A 137 1.31 7.26 7.58
CA LYS A 137 1.81 5.96 8.04
C LYS A 137 3.11 6.17 8.82
N PHE A 138 3.21 5.50 9.96
CA PHE A 138 4.45 5.39 10.71
C PHE A 138 4.86 3.92 10.83
N SER A 139 6.15 3.66 10.63
CA SER A 139 6.74 2.32 10.75
C SER A 139 8.03 2.38 11.54
N THR A 140 8.23 1.47 12.48
CA THR A 140 9.49 1.34 13.21
C THR A 140 9.80 -0.11 13.53
N THR A 141 11.08 -0.46 13.49
CA THR A 141 11.55 -1.80 13.87
C THR A 141 12.56 -1.68 15.00
N GLN A 142 12.24 -2.29 16.14
CA GLN A 142 13.11 -2.32 17.31
C GLN A 142 13.23 -3.74 17.85
N SER A 143 14.43 -4.21 18.04
CA SER A 143 14.71 -5.55 18.61
C SER A 143 13.99 -6.70 17.89
N GLY A 144 13.80 -6.60 16.58
CA GLY A 144 13.12 -7.61 15.77
C GLY A 144 11.59 -7.56 15.79
N LEU A 145 11.01 -6.56 16.48
CA LEU A 145 9.59 -6.24 16.42
C LEU A 145 9.38 -5.05 15.50
N THR A 146 8.49 -5.18 14.54
CA THR A 146 8.04 -4.09 13.67
C THR A 146 6.66 -3.64 14.09
N LEU A 147 6.52 -2.35 14.32
CA LEU A 147 5.24 -1.67 14.54
C LEU A 147 4.93 -0.83 13.31
N ASP A 148 3.78 -1.07 12.70
CA ASP A 148 3.23 -0.25 11.62
C ASP A 148 1.89 0.32 12.04
N THR A 149 1.68 1.61 11.79
CA THR A 149 0.41 2.28 12.04
C THR A 149 0.05 3.14 10.84
N ILE A 150 -1.23 3.27 10.54
CA ILE A 150 -1.75 4.21 9.55
C ILE A 150 -2.99 4.90 10.11
N GLY A 151 -3.09 6.19 9.85
CA GLY A 151 -4.30 6.97 10.08
C GLY A 151 -4.75 7.61 8.77
N ILE A 152 -6.03 7.57 8.48
CA ILE A 152 -6.64 8.15 7.30
C ILE A 152 -7.47 9.36 7.71
N VAL A 153 -7.26 10.48 7.00
CA VAL A 153 -7.93 11.76 7.25
C VAL A 153 -8.62 12.18 5.96
N ASP A 154 -9.85 11.72 5.77
CA ASP A 154 -10.60 11.99 4.54
C ASP A 154 -11.27 13.38 4.51
N GLY A 155 -11.38 14.02 5.66
CA GLY A 155 -11.91 15.38 5.78
C GLY A 155 -13.40 15.49 5.54
N SER A 156 -14.16 14.45 5.82
CA SER A 156 -15.62 14.49 5.78
C SER A 156 -16.15 15.54 6.75
N SER A 157 -16.91 16.52 6.24
CA SER A 157 -17.49 17.61 7.04
C SER A 157 -18.53 17.11 8.06
N THR A 158 -18.91 15.86 8.02
CA THR A 158 -19.88 15.22 8.92
C THR A 158 -19.20 14.45 10.05
N ASN A 159 -17.91 14.21 9.95
CA ASN A 159 -17.15 13.48 10.95
C ASN A 159 -16.32 14.46 11.82
N THR A 160 -16.40 14.30 13.14
CA THR A 160 -15.67 15.10 14.13
C THR A 160 -14.45 14.38 14.67
N ASN A 161 -14.17 13.18 14.19
CA ASN A 161 -13.02 12.38 14.60
C ASN A 161 -11.73 12.88 13.95
N ALA A 162 -10.61 12.69 14.61
CA ALA A 162 -9.30 13.08 14.09
C ALA A 162 -8.84 12.17 12.93
N PHE A 163 -9.29 10.92 12.93
CA PHE A 163 -9.07 9.93 11.89
C PHE A 163 -10.40 9.30 11.50
N ASP A 164 -10.58 9.05 10.22
CA ASP A 164 -11.72 8.32 9.66
C ASP A 164 -11.49 6.82 9.75
N GLU A 165 -10.24 6.40 9.60
CA GLU A 165 -9.78 5.02 9.79
C GLU A 165 -8.43 5.02 10.52
N PHE A 166 -8.19 3.99 11.30
CA PHE A 166 -6.93 3.79 12.00
C PHE A 166 -6.56 2.30 12.03
N GLU A 167 -5.27 2.02 11.81
CA GLU A 167 -4.75 0.66 11.91
C GLU A 167 -3.46 0.62 12.70
N VAL A 168 -3.25 -0.52 13.33
CA VAL A 168 -1.98 -0.88 13.95
C VAL A 168 -1.69 -2.36 13.72
N THR A 169 -0.45 -2.66 13.33
CA THR A 169 0.05 -4.03 13.27
C THR A 169 1.38 -4.16 14.00
N ILE A 170 1.59 -5.29 14.61
CA ILE A 170 2.88 -5.67 15.19
C ILE A 170 3.29 -6.99 14.56
N SER A 171 4.51 -7.01 14.02
CA SER A 171 5.05 -8.16 13.30
C SER A 171 6.41 -8.56 13.84
N THR A 172 6.74 -9.84 13.79
CA THR A 172 8.05 -10.37 14.15
C THR A 172 8.34 -11.67 13.41
N LYS A 173 9.63 -12.05 13.38
CA LYS A 173 10.05 -13.39 12.95
C LYS A 173 10.33 -14.27 14.17
N LEU A 174 9.64 -15.40 14.26
CA LEU A 174 9.84 -16.39 15.28
C LEU A 174 10.04 -17.78 14.66
N LEU A 175 11.18 -18.40 14.91
CA LEU A 175 11.54 -19.75 14.41
C LEU A 175 11.42 -19.89 12.88
N GLY A 176 11.70 -18.79 12.14
CA GLY A 176 11.63 -18.76 10.68
C GLY A 176 10.25 -18.47 10.11
N SER A 177 9.23 -18.31 10.95
CA SER A 177 7.88 -17.91 10.55
C SER A 177 7.65 -16.43 10.82
N ASP A 178 6.93 -15.76 9.92
CA ASP A 178 6.43 -14.42 10.15
C ASP A 178 5.14 -14.52 11.00
N ILE A 179 5.10 -13.78 12.08
CA ILE A 179 3.93 -13.69 12.98
C ILE A 179 3.53 -12.22 13.01
N SER A 180 2.26 -11.96 12.76
CA SER A 180 1.70 -10.63 12.81
C SER A 180 0.38 -10.64 13.58
N VAL A 181 0.13 -9.58 14.32
CA VAL A 181 -1.14 -9.31 14.97
C VAL A 181 -1.54 -7.87 14.66
N GLY A 182 -2.81 -7.62 14.43
CA GLY A 182 -3.26 -6.30 14.06
C GLY A 182 -4.69 -6.00 14.46
N TYR A 183 -4.94 -4.71 14.49
CA TYR A 183 -6.24 -4.11 14.69
C TYR A 183 -6.46 -3.01 13.66
N ALA A 184 -7.65 -2.95 13.10
CA ALA A 184 -8.09 -1.91 12.21
C ALA A 184 -9.49 -1.46 12.59
N ASP A 185 -9.75 -0.16 12.52
CA ASP A 185 -11.00 0.47 12.88
C ASP A 185 -11.42 1.45 11.78
N ASP A 186 -12.55 1.19 11.15
CA ASP A 186 -13.24 2.12 10.28
C ASP A 186 -14.30 2.86 11.09
N VAL A 187 -13.93 4.04 11.56
CA VAL A 187 -14.75 4.87 12.43
C VAL A 187 -16.04 5.32 11.75
N ASN A 188 -16.02 5.47 10.42
CA ASN A 188 -17.19 5.90 9.65
C ASN A 188 -18.24 4.81 9.53
N SER A 189 -17.82 3.55 9.47
CA SER A 189 -18.71 2.39 9.32
C SER A 189 -19.02 1.72 10.65
N ASP A 190 -18.41 2.15 11.76
CA ASP A 190 -18.48 1.51 13.09
C ASP A 190 -18.12 0.01 13.03
N ILE A 191 -17.08 -0.30 12.23
CA ILE A 191 -16.59 -1.67 12.01
C ILE A 191 -15.15 -1.76 12.42
N SER A 192 -14.82 -2.74 13.25
CA SER A 192 -13.45 -3.04 13.62
C SER A 192 -13.04 -4.47 13.25
N TYR A 193 -11.77 -4.65 12.95
CA TYR A 193 -11.18 -5.90 12.49
C TYR A 193 -10.01 -6.28 13.39
N TRP A 194 -9.90 -7.58 13.67
CA TRP A 194 -8.75 -8.18 14.35
C TRP A 194 -8.18 -9.28 13.47
N GLY A 195 -6.85 -9.37 13.43
CA GLY A 195 -6.17 -10.40 12.64
C GLY A 195 -4.90 -10.90 13.31
N VAL A 196 -4.55 -12.14 12.99
CA VAL A 196 -3.32 -12.82 13.43
C VAL A 196 -2.70 -13.53 12.22
#